data_ee49892a72f80a89f6a2dec5b69ed9ce
#
_entry.id   ee49892a72f80a89f6a2dec5b69ed9ce
#
_cell.length_a   1.000
_cell.length_b   1.000
_cell.length_c   1.000
_cell.angle_alpha   90.00
_cell.angle_beta   90.00
_cell.angle_gamma   90.00
#
_symmetry.space_group_name_H-M   'P 1'
#
loop_
_entity.id
_entity.type
_entity.pdbx_description
1 polymer ?
#
loop_
_entity_poly.entity_id
_entity_poly.type
_entity_poly.pdbx_seq_one_letter_code
_entity_poly.pdbx_strand_id
1 'polypeptide(L)'
;MPIIYLSPSTQDWNPYVTGSGSEEYHMNRLADALVPYLNAIGIQYRRNRPDMTAASSIREANTGQYDLYLALHSNAAPEGRYGEERGIIAFYYPGSENGQRAAELIAAELRKVYPLPGRVTTRATTTLGEVRRPRFPSVLLEIGYHDNYADARWVEGQRKQIAAAIARGLAEYFGLPFAEPLEEAEEGTVEVRSGTLNLRDYPSREGRIIAALSDGAAVTVYGLRDGWATVHYDGLVGYAAAAYIDI
;
A
#
# COMPACT_ATOMS: atom_id res chain seq x y z
N MET A 1 2.10 15.26 -1.91
CA MET A 1 1.74 13.94 -1.35
C MET A 1 2.03 12.88 -2.40
N PRO A 2 2.68 11.77 -2.06
CA PRO A 2 2.89 10.71 -3.02
C PRO A 2 1.58 10.04 -3.41
N ILE A 3 1.54 9.52 -4.65
CA ILE A 3 0.40 8.78 -5.18
C ILE A 3 0.89 7.47 -5.80
N ILE A 4 0.26 6.35 -5.46
CA ILE A 4 0.59 5.04 -6.01
C ILE A 4 -0.55 4.48 -6.87
N TYR A 5 -0.22 3.65 -7.86
CA TYR A 5 -1.19 2.77 -8.49
C TYR A 5 -1.13 1.41 -7.79
N LEU A 6 -2.23 1.04 -7.11
CA LEU A 6 -2.37 -0.22 -6.36
C LEU A 6 -3.08 -1.24 -7.25
N SER A 7 -2.39 -2.32 -7.59
CA SER A 7 -2.87 -3.35 -8.51
C SER A 7 -2.93 -4.73 -7.82
N PRO A 8 -3.97 -5.02 -7.01
CA PRO A 8 -4.20 -6.39 -6.58
C PRO A 8 -4.50 -7.29 -7.76
N SER A 9 -4.10 -8.56 -7.65
CA SER A 9 -4.29 -9.59 -8.68
C SER A 9 -5.75 -9.67 -9.15
N THR A 10 -5.91 -9.94 -10.42
CA THR A 10 -7.20 -10.16 -11.11
C THR A 10 -7.35 -11.61 -11.55
N GLN A 11 -6.56 -12.55 -10.98
CA GLN A 11 -6.51 -13.96 -11.35
C GLN A 11 -7.50 -14.77 -10.49
N ASP A 12 -8.76 -14.79 -10.89
CA ASP A 12 -9.84 -15.52 -10.22
C ASP A 12 -9.77 -17.05 -10.45
N TRP A 13 -9.01 -17.49 -11.46
CA TRP A 13 -8.77 -18.90 -11.81
C TRP A 13 -7.66 -19.59 -11.00
N ASN A 14 -6.95 -18.89 -10.14
CA ASN A 14 -5.92 -19.42 -9.26
C ASN A 14 -6.50 -19.69 -7.85
N PRO A 15 -7.00 -20.92 -7.56
CA PRO A 15 -7.60 -21.20 -6.26
C PRO A 15 -6.55 -21.32 -5.15
N TYR A 16 -6.88 -20.84 -3.96
CA TYR A 16 -6.11 -21.15 -2.76
C TYR A 16 -6.34 -22.62 -2.35
N VAL A 17 -5.27 -23.30 -1.98
CA VAL A 17 -5.31 -24.73 -1.57
C VAL A 17 -6.21 -24.97 -0.36
N THR A 18 -6.52 -23.95 0.41
CA THR A 18 -7.46 -23.97 1.54
C THR A 18 -8.93 -24.04 1.13
N GLY A 19 -9.24 -23.81 -0.15
CA GLY A 19 -10.61 -23.70 -0.66
C GLY A 19 -11.35 -22.41 -0.27
N SER A 20 -10.64 -21.41 0.25
CA SER A 20 -11.24 -20.18 0.80
C SER A 20 -11.45 -19.06 -0.25
N GLY A 21 -11.09 -19.30 -1.51
CA GLY A 21 -11.20 -18.33 -2.60
C GLY A 21 -10.03 -18.39 -3.56
N SER A 22 -9.94 -17.39 -4.43
CA SER A 22 -8.89 -17.24 -5.44
C SER A 22 -7.78 -16.28 -5.03
N GLU A 23 -6.72 -16.22 -5.82
CA GLU A 23 -5.69 -15.20 -5.70
C GLU A 23 -6.29 -13.79 -5.80
N GLU A 24 -7.15 -13.55 -6.79
CA GLU A 24 -7.90 -12.29 -6.93
C GLU A 24 -8.62 -11.93 -5.62
N TYR A 25 -9.41 -12.83 -5.07
CA TYR A 25 -10.15 -12.61 -3.82
C TYR A 25 -9.23 -12.20 -2.66
N HIS A 26 -8.15 -12.96 -2.43
CA HIS A 26 -7.27 -12.72 -1.27
C HIS A 26 -6.41 -11.47 -1.44
N MET A 27 -5.94 -11.16 -2.66
CA MET A 27 -5.15 -9.95 -2.91
C MET A 27 -6.00 -8.69 -2.87
N ASN A 28 -7.27 -8.76 -3.28
CA ASN A 28 -8.22 -7.66 -3.08
C ASN A 28 -8.50 -7.42 -1.59
N ARG A 29 -8.70 -8.48 -0.79
CA ARG A 29 -8.85 -8.37 0.68
C ARG A 29 -7.59 -7.82 1.37
N LEU A 30 -6.40 -8.12 0.85
CA LEU A 30 -5.17 -7.53 1.33
C LEU A 30 -5.07 -6.04 0.96
N ALA A 31 -5.47 -5.68 -0.26
CA ALA A 31 -5.54 -4.29 -0.66
C ALA A 31 -6.54 -3.49 0.19
N ASP A 32 -7.72 -4.09 0.53
CA ASP A 32 -8.67 -3.48 1.47
C ASP A 32 -8.04 -3.22 2.84
N ALA A 33 -7.24 -4.17 3.35
CA ALA A 33 -6.52 -4.00 4.61
C ALA A 33 -5.37 -2.98 4.54
N LEU A 34 -4.78 -2.75 3.36
CA LEU A 34 -3.69 -1.80 3.14
C LEU A 34 -4.18 -0.35 3.05
N VAL A 35 -5.36 -0.13 2.46
CA VAL A 35 -5.92 1.22 2.22
C VAL A 35 -5.99 2.09 3.47
N PRO A 36 -6.48 1.63 4.65
CA PRO A 36 -6.47 2.45 5.85
C PRO A 36 -5.06 2.94 6.23
N TYR A 37 -4.04 2.10 6.10
CA TYR A 37 -2.65 2.49 6.37
C TYR A 37 -2.14 3.53 5.37
N LEU A 38 -2.44 3.37 4.06
CA LEU A 38 -2.07 4.36 3.04
C LEU A 38 -2.66 5.73 3.39
N ASN A 39 -3.94 5.76 3.75
CA ASN A 39 -4.61 6.98 4.17
C ASN A 39 -3.95 7.60 5.42
N ALA A 40 -3.69 6.78 6.46
CA ALA A 40 -3.10 7.26 7.71
C ALA A 40 -1.69 7.83 7.54
N ILE A 41 -0.90 7.30 6.60
CA ILE A 41 0.45 7.82 6.27
C ILE A 41 0.44 8.84 5.12
N GLY A 42 -0.75 9.24 4.63
CA GLY A 42 -0.88 10.27 3.62
C GLY A 42 -0.44 9.88 2.21
N ILE A 43 -0.45 8.59 1.88
CA ILE A 43 -0.20 8.10 0.51
C ILE A 43 -1.53 8.00 -0.22
N GLN A 44 -1.70 8.79 -1.27
CA GLN A 44 -2.84 8.68 -2.16
C GLN A 44 -2.71 7.45 -3.06
N TYR A 45 -3.84 6.93 -3.52
CA TYR A 45 -3.82 5.77 -4.41
C TYR A 45 -4.94 5.81 -5.45
N ARG A 46 -4.67 5.21 -6.60
CA ARG A 46 -5.66 4.71 -7.55
C ARG A 46 -5.56 3.19 -7.53
N ARG A 47 -6.68 2.50 -7.51
CA ARG A 47 -6.73 1.03 -7.49
C ARG A 47 -7.38 0.50 -8.75
N ASN A 48 -6.87 -0.60 -9.31
CA ASN A 48 -7.56 -1.34 -10.35
C ASN A 48 -8.87 -1.96 -9.83
N ARG A 49 -9.72 -2.39 -10.73
CA ARG A 49 -10.97 -3.08 -10.40
C ARG A 49 -10.81 -4.59 -10.64
N PRO A 50 -11.54 -5.45 -9.89
CA PRO A 50 -11.49 -6.91 -10.05
C PRO A 50 -11.86 -7.40 -11.46
N ASP A 51 -12.71 -6.67 -12.19
CA ASP A 51 -13.12 -6.98 -13.56
C ASP A 51 -12.07 -6.66 -14.65
N MET A 52 -10.93 -6.12 -14.23
CA MET A 52 -9.81 -5.81 -15.11
C MET A 52 -8.90 -7.03 -15.32
N THR A 53 -7.96 -6.87 -16.23
CA THR A 53 -6.81 -7.77 -16.40
C THR A 53 -5.52 -7.04 -16.03
N ALA A 54 -4.44 -7.74 -15.73
CA ALA A 54 -3.13 -7.12 -15.52
C ALA A 54 -2.76 -6.16 -16.67
N ALA A 55 -3.06 -6.55 -17.91
CA ALA A 55 -2.81 -5.71 -19.08
C ALA A 55 -3.65 -4.43 -19.11
N SER A 56 -4.92 -4.46 -18.69
CA SER A 56 -5.77 -3.28 -18.62
C SER A 56 -5.41 -2.40 -17.43
N SER A 57 -5.02 -2.98 -16.29
CA SER A 57 -4.49 -2.27 -15.12
C SER A 57 -3.24 -1.45 -15.49
N ILE A 58 -2.29 -2.07 -16.19
CA ILE A 58 -1.10 -1.37 -16.69
C ILE A 58 -1.47 -0.24 -17.66
N ARG A 59 -2.43 -0.46 -18.58
CA ARG A 59 -2.87 0.58 -19.51
C ARG A 59 -3.52 1.75 -18.76
N GLU A 60 -4.39 1.48 -17.80
CA GLU A 60 -5.03 2.51 -16.97
C GLU A 60 -3.94 3.30 -16.20
N ALA A 61 -3.03 2.62 -15.50
CA ALA A 61 -1.94 3.27 -14.79
C ALA A 61 -1.12 4.20 -15.70
N ASN A 62 -0.81 3.75 -16.91
CA ASN A 62 -0.01 4.52 -17.86
C ASN A 62 -0.74 5.76 -18.45
N THR A 63 -2.02 5.96 -18.16
CA THR A 63 -2.75 7.21 -18.50
C THR A 63 -2.61 8.29 -17.42
N GLY A 64 -2.24 7.89 -16.19
CA GLY A 64 -2.04 8.79 -15.05
C GLY A 64 -0.58 9.11 -14.79
N GLN A 65 -0.33 9.70 -13.61
CA GLN A 65 1.00 9.97 -13.07
C GLN A 65 1.05 9.40 -11.65
N TYR A 66 1.98 8.50 -11.39
CA TYR A 66 2.15 7.82 -10.11
C TYR A 66 3.62 7.78 -9.73
N ASP A 67 3.89 7.80 -8.43
CA ASP A 67 5.25 7.72 -7.89
C ASP A 67 5.72 6.25 -7.77
N LEU A 68 4.77 5.30 -7.72
CA LEU A 68 5.03 3.87 -7.68
C LEU A 68 3.84 3.08 -8.24
N TYR A 69 4.10 2.02 -8.98
CA TYR A 69 3.14 0.95 -9.31
C TYR A 69 3.38 -0.22 -8.37
N LEU A 70 2.38 -0.57 -7.55
CA LEU A 70 2.46 -1.68 -6.59
C LEU A 70 1.45 -2.76 -6.96
N ALA A 71 1.94 -3.90 -7.43
CA ALA A 71 1.13 -5.08 -7.68
C ALA A 71 1.18 -6.05 -6.49
N LEU A 72 0.03 -6.62 -6.15
CA LEU A 72 -0.12 -7.62 -5.08
C LEU A 72 -0.56 -8.94 -5.70
N HIS A 73 0.25 -9.96 -5.56
CA HIS A 73 0.05 -11.31 -6.05
C HIS A 73 0.36 -12.36 -4.98
N SER A 74 -0.06 -13.58 -5.20
CA SER A 74 0.41 -14.76 -4.49
C SER A 74 0.90 -15.81 -5.49
N ASN A 75 2.07 -16.36 -5.22
CA ASN A 75 2.80 -17.25 -6.10
C ASN A 75 2.18 -18.66 -6.16
N ALA A 76 2.60 -19.43 -7.16
CA ALA A 76 2.39 -20.88 -7.24
C ALA A 76 3.72 -21.59 -7.51
N ALA A 77 3.88 -22.79 -6.98
CA ALA A 77 5.00 -23.64 -7.34
C ALA A 77 4.90 -24.09 -8.79
N PRO A 78 6.04 -24.36 -9.46
CA PRO A 78 6.03 -24.93 -10.80
C PRO A 78 5.22 -26.24 -10.87
N GLU A 79 4.71 -26.55 -12.07
CA GLU A 79 4.01 -27.81 -12.32
C GLU A 79 4.80 -29.02 -11.81
N GLY A 80 4.13 -29.93 -11.12
CA GLY A 80 4.73 -31.12 -10.50
C GLY A 80 5.33 -30.88 -9.11
N ARG A 81 5.35 -29.63 -8.61
CA ARG A 81 5.90 -29.25 -7.29
C ARG A 81 4.88 -28.54 -6.39
N TYR A 82 3.60 -28.76 -6.63
CA TYR A 82 2.52 -28.12 -5.87
C TYR A 82 2.69 -28.30 -4.36
N GLY A 83 2.62 -27.22 -3.61
CA GLY A 83 2.73 -27.19 -2.17
C GLY A 83 4.15 -27.26 -1.61
N GLU A 84 5.18 -27.42 -2.43
CA GLU A 84 6.56 -27.56 -1.96
C GLU A 84 7.25 -26.22 -1.69
N GLU A 85 6.88 -25.17 -2.44
CA GLU A 85 7.51 -23.87 -2.34
C GLU A 85 6.81 -22.98 -1.31
N ARG A 86 7.60 -22.12 -0.68
CA ARG A 86 7.14 -21.11 0.29
C ARG A 86 8.00 -19.86 0.20
N GLY A 87 7.44 -18.74 0.57
CA GLY A 87 8.22 -17.50 0.70
C GLY A 87 7.53 -16.29 0.10
N ILE A 88 8.22 -15.17 0.18
CA ILE A 88 7.78 -13.90 -0.39
C ILE A 88 8.88 -13.45 -1.36
N ILE A 89 8.47 -12.94 -2.52
CA ILE A 89 9.38 -12.36 -3.50
C ILE A 89 8.89 -10.97 -3.87
N ALA A 90 9.71 -9.95 -3.66
CA ALA A 90 9.46 -8.61 -4.17
C ALA A 90 10.22 -8.44 -5.50
N PHE A 91 9.49 -8.41 -6.60
CA PHE A 91 10.07 -8.23 -7.94
C PHE A 91 10.15 -6.76 -8.31
N TYR A 92 11.24 -6.39 -9.00
CA TYR A 92 11.46 -5.07 -9.57
C TYR A 92 12.10 -5.16 -10.97
N TYR A 93 12.06 -4.08 -11.74
CA TYR A 93 12.69 -4.05 -13.06
C TYR A 93 14.20 -3.80 -12.93
N PRO A 94 15.07 -4.58 -13.60
CA PRO A 94 16.53 -4.36 -13.55
C PRO A 94 16.89 -2.97 -14.09
N GLY A 95 17.74 -2.23 -13.35
CA GLY A 95 18.10 -0.85 -13.67
C GLY A 95 17.13 0.23 -13.16
N SER A 96 15.99 -0.18 -12.56
CA SER A 96 15.12 0.75 -11.83
C SER A 96 15.58 0.89 -10.38
N GLU A 97 16.44 1.87 -10.09
CA GLU A 97 16.95 2.11 -8.71
C GLU A 97 15.81 2.36 -7.73
N ASN A 98 14.82 3.18 -8.11
CA ASN A 98 13.66 3.45 -7.26
C ASN A 98 12.77 2.20 -7.07
N GLY A 99 12.57 1.38 -8.12
CA GLY A 99 11.83 0.12 -8.00
C GLY A 99 12.55 -0.87 -7.10
N GLN A 100 13.87 -1.00 -7.25
CA GLN A 100 14.71 -1.84 -6.38
C GLN A 100 14.63 -1.38 -4.93
N ARG A 101 14.84 -0.08 -4.66
CA ARG A 101 14.76 0.49 -3.32
C ARG A 101 13.39 0.25 -2.67
N ALA A 102 12.29 0.46 -3.39
CA ALA A 102 10.96 0.18 -2.88
C ALA A 102 10.78 -1.32 -2.54
N ALA A 103 11.20 -2.22 -3.44
CA ALA A 103 11.14 -3.66 -3.21
C ALA A 103 11.95 -4.10 -1.97
N GLU A 104 13.16 -3.57 -1.79
CA GLU A 104 14.04 -3.88 -0.67
C GLU A 104 13.44 -3.42 0.66
N LEU A 105 12.90 -2.19 0.73
CA LEU A 105 12.29 -1.64 1.94
C LEU A 105 11.02 -2.40 2.33
N ILE A 106 10.15 -2.69 1.37
CA ILE A 106 8.95 -3.49 1.63
C ILE A 106 9.32 -4.91 2.07
N ALA A 107 10.30 -5.56 1.40
CA ALA A 107 10.76 -6.88 1.79
C ALA A 107 11.40 -6.90 3.19
N ALA A 108 12.10 -5.84 3.59
CA ALA A 108 12.67 -5.73 4.94
C ALA A 108 11.59 -5.74 6.03
N GLU A 109 10.49 -5.04 5.81
CA GLU A 109 9.35 -5.04 6.75
C GLU A 109 8.58 -6.38 6.72
N LEU A 110 8.39 -6.98 5.55
CA LEU A 110 7.74 -8.29 5.43
C LEU A 110 8.56 -9.40 6.11
N ARG A 111 9.90 -9.32 6.15
CA ARG A 111 10.75 -10.26 6.91
C ARG A 111 10.44 -10.27 8.40
N LYS A 112 9.99 -9.17 8.97
CA LYS A 112 9.68 -9.07 10.41
C LYS A 112 8.41 -9.82 10.79
N VAL A 113 7.52 -10.06 9.83
CA VAL A 113 6.20 -10.65 10.08
C VAL A 113 6.00 -12.02 9.43
N TYR A 114 6.81 -12.38 8.42
CA TYR A 114 6.70 -13.68 7.77
C TYR A 114 7.34 -14.79 8.61
N PRO A 115 6.72 -15.98 8.76
CA PRO A 115 7.22 -17.06 9.62
C PRO A 115 8.61 -17.60 9.24
N LEU A 116 9.02 -17.43 7.99
CA LEU A 116 10.32 -17.86 7.47
C LEU A 116 11.11 -16.67 6.90
N PRO A 117 11.68 -15.78 7.73
CA PRO A 117 12.31 -14.53 7.28
C PRO A 117 13.36 -14.73 6.18
N GLY A 118 14.12 -15.81 6.24
CA GLY A 118 15.12 -16.16 5.23
C GLY A 118 14.53 -16.51 3.85
N ARG A 119 13.22 -16.68 3.74
CA ARG A 119 12.52 -16.91 2.48
C ARG A 119 11.82 -15.66 1.93
N VAL A 120 12.09 -14.50 2.49
CA VAL A 120 11.67 -13.21 1.94
C VAL A 120 12.82 -12.61 1.15
N THR A 121 12.66 -12.52 -0.16
CA THR A 121 13.72 -12.13 -1.10
C THR A 121 13.28 -11.00 -2.03
N THR A 122 14.25 -10.32 -2.62
CA THR A 122 14.03 -9.40 -3.74
C THR A 122 14.63 -9.98 -5.01
N ARG A 123 14.01 -9.74 -6.18
CA ARG A 123 14.50 -10.28 -7.44
C ARG A 123 14.22 -9.34 -8.59
N ALA A 124 15.24 -9.06 -9.39
CA ALA A 124 15.06 -8.37 -10.66
C ALA A 124 14.39 -9.29 -11.69
N THR A 125 13.46 -8.75 -12.49
CA THR A 125 12.80 -9.50 -13.57
C THR A 125 12.46 -8.62 -14.78
N THR A 126 12.54 -9.20 -15.97
CA THR A 126 12.10 -8.60 -17.24
C THR A 126 10.88 -9.29 -17.82
N THR A 127 10.38 -10.36 -17.18
CA THR A 127 9.30 -11.21 -17.72
C THR A 127 7.92 -10.79 -17.25
N LEU A 128 7.79 -10.29 -16.00
CA LEU A 128 6.51 -9.90 -15.43
C LEU A 128 6.03 -8.57 -16.03
N GLY A 129 4.80 -8.59 -16.57
CA GLY A 129 4.20 -7.45 -17.25
C GLY A 129 4.05 -6.22 -16.35
N GLU A 130 3.58 -6.44 -15.12
CA GLU A 130 3.34 -5.38 -14.12
C GLU A 130 4.64 -4.83 -13.49
N VAL A 131 5.78 -5.45 -13.76
CA VAL A 131 7.10 -4.91 -13.42
C VAL A 131 7.72 -4.15 -14.58
N ARG A 132 7.54 -4.65 -15.83
CA ARG A 132 8.24 -4.15 -17.02
C ARG A 132 7.53 -3.00 -17.73
N ARG A 133 6.19 -2.98 -17.73
CA ARG A 133 5.38 -2.11 -18.59
C ARG A 133 4.87 -0.82 -17.97
N PRO A 134 4.74 -0.69 -16.63
CA PRO A 134 4.44 0.62 -16.04
C PRO A 134 5.52 1.64 -16.41
N ARG A 135 5.11 2.91 -16.59
CA ARG A 135 6.03 4.03 -16.88
C ARG A 135 6.70 4.59 -15.63
N PHE A 136 6.37 4.04 -14.48
CA PHE A 136 6.82 4.46 -13.15
C PHE A 136 7.69 3.36 -12.53
N PRO A 137 8.45 3.66 -11.46
CA PRO A 137 9.01 2.61 -10.62
C PRO A 137 7.93 1.59 -10.26
N SER A 138 8.23 0.31 -10.36
CA SER A 138 7.24 -0.75 -10.16
C SER A 138 7.79 -1.85 -9.28
N VAL A 139 6.92 -2.34 -8.39
CA VAL A 139 7.15 -3.51 -7.53
C VAL A 139 5.98 -4.44 -7.68
N LEU A 140 6.25 -5.74 -7.86
CA LEU A 140 5.27 -6.81 -7.76
C LEU A 140 5.64 -7.69 -6.58
N LEU A 141 4.73 -7.83 -5.65
CA LEU A 141 4.89 -8.67 -4.47
C LEU A 141 4.19 -10.01 -4.71
N GLU A 142 4.95 -11.10 -4.67
CA GLU A 142 4.43 -12.46 -4.53
C GLU A 142 4.39 -12.78 -3.03
N ILE A 143 3.20 -12.68 -2.43
CA ILE A 143 2.99 -12.76 -0.99
C ILE A 143 2.58 -14.17 -0.60
N GLY A 144 3.56 -15.02 -0.35
CA GLY A 144 3.35 -16.45 -0.11
C GLY A 144 2.96 -17.23 -1.37
N TYR A 145 2.79 -18.53 -1.21
CA TYR A 145 2.36 -19.44 -2.27
C TYR A 145 0.94 -19.91 -1.99
N HIS A 146 0.00 -19.62 -2.89
CA HIS A 146 -1.42 -19.97 -2.69
C HIS A 146 -1.69 -21.48 -2.79
N ASP A 147 -0.80 -22.23 -3.42
CA ASP A 147 -0.81 -23.68 -3.49
C ASP A 147 -0.14 -24.38 -2.28
N ASN A 148 0.55 -23.62 -1.41
CA ASN A 148 1.10 -24.13 -0.15
C ASN A 148 0.16 -23.81 1.02
N TYR A 149 -0.27 -24.84 1.74
CA TYR A 149 -1.25 -24.70 2.82
C TYR A 149 -0.80 -23.72 3.94
N ALA A 150 0.47 -23.77 4.34
CA ALA A 150 0.96 -22.91 5.42
C ALA A 150 1.05 -21.44 4.99
N ASP A 151 1.45 -21.16 3.74
CA ASP A 151 1.49 -19.79 3.22
C ASP A 151 0.08 -19.26 2.97
N ALA A 152 -0.81 -20.07 2.37
CA ALA A 152 -2.22 -19.71 2.18
C ALA A 152 -2.88 -19.32 3.50
N ARG A 153 -2.75 -20.17 4.54
CA ARG A 153 -3.28 -19.89 5.89
C ARG A 153 -2.67 -18.64 6.52
N TRP A 154 -1.37 -18.39 6.31
CA TRP A 154 -0.71 -17.20 6.82
C TRP A 154 -1.26 -15.94 6.14
N VAL A 155 -1.41 -15.93 4.82
CA VAL A 155 -2.01 -14.79 4.08
C VAL A 155 -3.44 -14.53 4.56
N GLU A 156 -4.24 -15.58 4.72
CA GLU A 156 -5.63 -15.48 5.20
C GLU A 156 -5.74 -14.89 6.61
N GLY A 157 -4.88 -15.34 7.52
CA GLY A 157 -4.95 -14.99 8.94
C GLY A 157 -4.21 -13.70 9.32
N GLN A 158 -3.26 -13.23 8.50
CA GLN A 158 -2.36 -12.14 8.87
C GLN A 158 -2.46 -10.89 7.98
N ARG A 159 -3.58 -10.69 7.29
CA ARG A 159 -3.78 -9.57 6.33
C ARG A 159 -3.42 -8.20 6.92
N LYS A 160 -3.86 -7.91 8.15
CA LYS A 160 -3.53 -6.63 8.81
C LYS A 160 -2.04 -6.47 9.03
N GLN A 161 -1.35 -7.50 9.49
CA GLN A 161 0.11 -7.46 9.73
C GLN A 161 0.89 -7.34 8.42
N ILE A 162 0.45 -8.05 7.36
CA ILE A 162 1.04 -7.94 6.02
C ILE A 162 0.84 -6.52 5.48
N ALA A 163 -0.37 -5.98 5.57
CA ALA A 163 -0.70 -4.63 5.14
C ALA A 163 0.14 -3.58 5.88
N ALA A 164 0.24 -3.68 7.22
CA ALA A 164 1.08 -2.80 8.03
C ALA A 164 2.56 -2.86 7.62
N ALA A 165 3.09 -4.07 7.35
CA ALA A 165 4.47 -4.24 6.90
C ALA A 165 4.70 -3.58 5.53
N ILE A 166 3.80 -3.77 4.56
CA ILE A 166 3.87 -3.11 3.24
C ILE A 166 3.83 -1.58 3.43
N ALA A 167 2.90 -1.09 4.25
CA ALA A 167 2.75 0.34 4.50
C ALA A 167 3.98 0.96 5.18
N ARG A 168 4.64 0.25 6.11
CA ARG A 168 5.92 0.70 6.72
C ARG A 168 7.02 0.83 5.67
N GLY A 169 7.17 -0.16 4.80
CA GLY A 169 8.14 -0.09 3.70
C GLY A 169 7.85 1.05 2.73
N LEU A 170 6.58 1.33 2.42
CA LEU A 170 6.17 2.47 1.60
C LEU A 170 6.41 3.80 2.31
N ALA A 171 6.11 3.91 3.61
CA ALA A 171 6.40 5.10 4.40
C ALA A 171 7.89 5.44 4.37
N GLU A 172 8.75 4.44 4.59
CA GLU A 172 10.20 4.61 4.50
C GLU A 172 10.67 4.96 3.08
N TYR A 173 10.09 4.34 2.05
CA TYR A 173 10.38 4.65 0.65
C TYR A 173 10.10 6.12 0.31
N PHE A 174 8.96 6.65 0.76
CA PHE A 174 8.57 8.03 0.50
C PHE A 174 9.09 9.04 1.52
N GLY A 175 9.81 8.58 2.56
CA GLY A 175 10.32 9.44 3.64
C GLY A 175 9.20 10.02 4.51
N LEU A 176 8.08 9.32 4.64
CA LEU A 176 6.94 9.71 5.46
C LEU A 176 7.00 9.00 6.82
N PRO A 177 6.55 9.62 7.91
CA PRO A 177 6.41 8.93 9.18
C PRO A 177 5.27 7.91 9.10
N PHE A 178 5.52 6.69 9.56
CA PHE A 178 4.47 5.68 9.65
C PHE A 178 3.48 6.05 10.77
N ALA A 179 2.19 5.98 10.47
CA ALA A 179 1.10 6.10 11.45
C ALA A 179 0.19 4.88 11.35
N GLU A 180 -0.27 4.40 12.51
CA GLU A 180 -1.36 3.41 12.55
C GLU A 180 -2.66 4.11 12.14
N PRO A 181 -3.53 3.48 11.34
CA PRO A 181 -4.84 4.03 11.05
C PRO A 181 -5.71 4.05 12.31
N LEU A 182 -6.65 4.97 12.39
CA LEU A 182 -7.80 4.84 13.28
C LEU A 182 -8.59 3.57 12.90
N GLU A 183 -9.36 3.01 13.84
CA GLU A 183 -10.18 1.82 13.54
C GLU A 183 -11.15 2.08 12.39
N GLU A 184 -11.74 3.29 12.38
CA GLU A 184 -12.50 3.87 11.28
C GLU A 184 -12.02 5.31 11.08
N ALA A 185 -12.19 5.85 9.87
CA ALA A 185 -11.95 7.25 9.63
C ALA A 185 -13.01 8.08 10.38
N GLU A 186 -12.58 9.12 11.07
CA GLU A 186 -13.46 9.94 11.91
C GLU A 186 -13.70 11.31 11.26
N GLU A 187 -14.92 11.81 11.39
CA GLU A 187 -15.23 13.18 11.01
C GLU A 187 -14.74 14.11 12.12
N GLY A 188 -14.02 15.15 11.73
CA GLY A 188 -13.49 16.15 12.64
C GLY A 188 -13.86 17.56 12.19
N THR A 189 -13.82 18.48 13.12
CA THR A 189 -14.08 19.91 12.87
C THR A 189 -12.87 20.74 13.26
N VAL A 190 -12.47 21.66 12.40
CA VAL A 190 -11.36 22.59 12.67
C VAL A 190 -11.80 23.63 13.69
N GLU A 191 -11.05 23.76 14.78
CA GLU A 191 -11.27 24.77 15.83
C GLU A 191 -10.06 25.70 15.95
N VAL A 192 -10.18 26.89 15.41
CA VAL A 192 -9.18 27.96 15.53
C VAL A 192 -9.83 29.26 16.02
N ARG A 193 -9.26 29.92 17.03
CA ARG A 193 -9.79 31.17 17.57
C ARG A 193 -9.65 32.36 16.61
N SER A 194 -8.69 32.28 15.69
CA SER A 194 -8.44 33.30 14.67
C SER A 194 -7.53 32.76 13.59
N GLY A 195 -7.65 33.26 12.37
CA GLY A 195 -6.87 32.82 11.22
C GLY A 195 -7.37 31.47 10.65
N THR A 196 -6.47 30.65 10.21
CA THR A 196 -6.76 29.34 9.58
C THR A 196 -5.78 28.27 10.05
N LEU A 197 -6.19 27.01 10.03
CA LEU A 197 -5.31 25.87 10.22
C LEU A 197 -4.63 25.50 8.90
N ASN A 198 -3.31 25.40 8.91
CA ASN A 198 -2.57 25.02 7.71
C ASN A 198 -2.63 23.50 7.46
N LEU A 199 -3.06 23.11 6.26
CA LEU A 199 -2.87 21.77 5.71
C LEU A 199 -1.52 21.71 5.00
N ARG A 200 -0.70 20.69 5.31
CA ARG A 200 0.68 20.60 4.83
C ARG A 200 0.94 19.25 4.10
N ASP A 201 1.93 19.24 3.23
CA ASP A 201 2.36 18.05 2.52
C ASP A 201 3.29 17.12 3.34
N TYR A 202 3.75 17.59 4.51
CA TYR A 202 4.55 16.82 5.45
C TYR A 202 4.18 17.22 6.91
N PRO A 203 4.19 16.28 7.88
CA PRO A 203 3.80 16.56 9.27
C PRO A 203 4.91 17.27 10.04
N SER A 204 5.21 18.50 9.65
CA SER A 204 6.12 19.40 10.32
C SER A 204 5.73 20.86 10.04
N ARG A 205 6.25 21.79 10.86
CA ARG A 205 6.03 23.22 10.65
C ARG A 205 6.71 23.75 9.38
N GLU A 206 7.73 23.06 8.90
CA GLU A 206 8.48 23.34 7.68
C GLU A 206 7.82 22.73 6.43
N GLY A 207 6.89 21.80 6.60
CA GLY A 207 6.10 21.22 5.50
C GLY A 207 5.39 22.32 4.72
N ARG A 208 5.41 22.22 3.39
CA ARG A 208 4.76 23.20 2.50
C ARG A 208 3.26 23.22 2.76
N ILE A 209 2.70 24.41 2.90
CA ILE A 209 1.25 24.62 3.03
C ILE A 209 0.60 24.33 1.66
N ILE A 210 -0.36 23.40 1.63
CA ILE A 210 -1.11 22.99 0.44
C ILE A 210 -2.55 23.51 0.48
N ALA A 211 -3.09 23.82 1.66
CA ALA A 211 -4.37 24.49 1.85
C ALA A 211 -4.42 25.20 3.21
N ALA A 212 -5.42 26.08 3.39
CA ALA A 212 -5.72 26.74 4.63
C ALA A 212 -7.18 26.42 5.00
N LEU A 213 -7.39 25.83 6.17
CA LEU A 213 -8.68 25.39 6.66
C LEU A 213 -9.25 26.44 7.60
N SER A 214 -10.46 26.92 7.32
CA SER A 214 -11.15 27.89 8.17
C SER A 214 -11.70 27.25 9.44
N ASP A 215 -11.96 28.06 10.45
CA ASP A 215 -12.72 27.63 11.62
C ASP A 215 -14.06 27.02 11.22
N GLY A 216 -14.44 25.91 11.86
CA GLY A 216 -15.64 25.13 11.53
C GLY A 216 -15.53 24.27 10.27
N ALA A 217 -14.38 24.21 9.58
CA ALA A 217 -14.22 23.35 8.42
C ALA A 217 -14.29 21.87 8.80
N ALA A 218 -15.13 21.11 8.10
CA ALA A 218 -15.22 19.66 8.27
C ALA A 218 -14.04 18.96 7.57
N VAL A 219 -13.44 18.01 8.24
CA VAL A 219 -12.35 17.18 7.74
C VAL A 219 -12.59 15.72 8.07
N THR A 220 -12.08 14.80 7.24
CA THR A 220 -12.04 13.37 7.60
C THR A 220 -10.64 13.03 8.12
N VAL A 221 -10.55 12.49 9.33
CA VAL A 221 -9.28 12.15 10.01
C VAL A 221 -9.01 10.66 9.80
N TYR A 222 -7.84 10.34 9.24
CA TYR A 222 -7.44 8.96 8.95
C TYR A 222 -6.49 8.37 9.99
N GLY A 223 -5.69 9.22 10.65
CA GLY A 223 -4.70 8.78 11.63
C GLY A 223 -4.12 9.95 12.40
N LEU A 224 -3.58 9.63 13.57
CA LEU A 224 -2.95 10.60 14.47
C LEU A 224 -1.53 10.14 14.80
N ARG A 225 -0.57 11.07 14.75
CA ARG A 225 0.81 10.79 15.16
C ARG A 225 1.55 12.07 15.56
N ASP A 226 2.23 12.04 16.70
CA ASP A 226 3.16 13.06 17.14
C ASP A 226 2.59 14.51 17.07
N GLY A 227 1.28 14.65 17.40
CA GLY A 227 0.57 15.91 17.36
C GLY A 227 0.09 16.37 15.97
N TRP A 228 0.20 15.51 14.96
CA TRP A 228 -0.32 15.72 13.61
C TRP A 228 -1.46 14.76 13.31
N ALA A 229 -2.47 15.27 12.62
CA ALA A 229 -3.55 14.49 12.02
C ALA A 229 -3.32 14.38 10.52
N THR A 230 -3.45 13.17 9.94
CA THR A 230 -3.59 13.01 8.50
C THR A 230 -5.05 13.18 8.15
N VAL A 231 -5.37 14.19 7.35
CA VAL A 231 -6.75 14.57 7.04
C VAL A 231 -7.02 14.67 5.55
N HIS A 232 -8.27 14.40 5.17
CA HIS A 232 -8.82 14.74 3.87
C HIS A 232 -9.70 15.99 4.01
N TYR A 233 -9.48 16.95 3.11
CA TYR A 233 -10.24 18.20 3.03
C TYR A 233 -10.33 18.63 1.56
N ASP A 234 -11.54 18.81 1.05
CA ASP A 234 -11.83 19.32 -0.30
C ASP A 234 -10.97 18.64 -1.42
N GLY A 235 -10.94 17.30 -1.41
CA GLY A 235 -10.17 16.51 -2.39
C GLY A 235 -8.67 16.45 -2.15
N LEU A 236 -8.16 17.13 -1.12
CA LEU A 236 -6.75 17.10 -0.73
C LEU A 236 -6.53 16.19 0.48
N VAL A 237 -5.45 15.43 0.45
CA VAL A 237 -4.95 14.73 1.65
C VAL A 237 -3.70 15.46 2.13
N GLY A 238 -3.57 15.66 3.43
CA GLY A 238 -2.42 16.35 4.01
C GLY A 238 -2.36 16.18 5.51
N TYR A 239 -1.45 16.94 6.13
CA TYR A 239 -1.23 16.91 7.57
C TYR A 239 -1.62 18.24 8.19
N ALA A 240 -2.37 18.20 9.26
CA ALA A 240 -2.74 19.36 10.06
C ALA A 240 -2.40 19.13 11.54
N ALA A 241 -2.17 20.19 12.30
CA ALA A 241 -1.89 20.05 13.73
C ALA A 241 -3.15 19.55 14.47
N ALA A 242 -3.05 18.37 15.08
CA ALA A 242 -4.18 17.67 15.70
C ALA A 242 -4.84 18.47 16.84
N ALA A 243 -4.10 19.33 17.53
CA ALA A 243 -4.61 20.16 18.62
C ALA A 243 -5.69 21.18 18.18
N TYR A 244 -5.92 21.35 16.88
CA TYR A 244 -6.91 22.26 16.31
C TYR A 244 -8.01 21.51 15.55
N ILE A 245 -8.19 20.23 15.82
CA ILE A 245 -9.24 19.40 15.22
C ILE A 245 -9.97 18.71 16.36
N ASP A 246 -11.25 18.98 16.47
CA ASP A 246 -12.18 18.27 17.36
C ASP A 246 -12.69 17.04 16.61
N ILE A 247 -12.53 15.84 17.21
CA ILE A 247 -12.84 14.52 16.64
C ILE A 247 -13.86 13.82 17.52
#